data_de5091a458750b1076732312728e918d
#
_entry.id   de5091a458750b1076732312728e918d
#
_cell.length_a   1.000
_cell.length_b   1.000
_cell.length_c   1.000
_cell.angle_alpha   90.00
_cell.angle_beta   90.00
_cell.angle_gamma   90.00
#
_symmetry.space_group_name_H-M   'P 1'
#
loop_
_entity.id
_entity.type
_entity.pdbx_description
1 polymer ?
#
loop_
_entity_poly.entity_id
_entity_poly.type
_entity_poly.pdbx_seq_one_letter_code
_entity_poly.pdbx_strand_id
1 'polypeptide(L)'
;APTSNVLAHRGALLDLNDHTLSFNGEDIPLTKNEYRILSCLMEQKGKVISREKLMERLWETDQFVDENTLTVNINRLRKKLDNAGLIHFITTKFGVGYLIES
;
A
#
# COMPACT_ATOMS: atom_id res chain seq x y z
N ALA A 1 -6.29 6.63 -25.62
CA ALA A 1 -6.94 6.13 -24.41
C ALA A 1 -6.50 6.94 -23.23
N PRO A 2 -7.41 7.30 -22.39
CA PRO A 2 -7.05 7.99 -21.19
C PRO A 2 -6.13 7.10 -20.37
N THR A 3 -5.02 7.65 -19.99
CA THR A 3 -4.18 6.99 -19.05
C THR A 3 -4.97 6.83 -17.77
N SER A 4 -5.33 5.63 -17.46
CA SER A 4 -5.98 5.41 -16.20
C SER A 4 -4.94 5.57 -15.10
N ASN A 5 -5.21 6.43 -14.14
CA ASN A 5 -4.37 6.56 -12.96
C ASN A 5 -4.75 5.44 -11.98
N VAL A 6 -4.59 4.21 -12.43
CA VAL A 6 -4.95 3.03 -11.65
C VAL A 6 -3.80 2.04 -11.67
N LEU A 7 -3.39 1.61 -10.50
CA LEU A 7 -2.42 0.52 -10.36
C LEU A 7 -3.19 -0.77 -10.14
N ALA A 8 -2.84 -1.79 -10.91
CA ALA A 8 -3.53 -3.07 -10.83
C ALA A 8 -2.55 -4.19 -10.49
N HIS A 9 -2.96 -5.09 -9.61
CA HIS A 9 -2.17 -6.25 -9.25
C HIS A 9 -3.07 -7.30 -8.59
N ARG A 10 -3.01 -8.53 -9.09
CA ARG A 10 -3.77 -9.64 -8.55
C ARG A 10 -5.26 -9.36 -8.42
N GLY A 11 -5.81 -8.60 -9.36
CA GLY A 11 -7.22 -8.25 -9.34
C GLY A 11 -7.57 -7.04 -8.47
N ALA A 12 -6.61 -6.52 -7.71
CA ALA A 12 -6.82 -5.30 -6.93
C ALA A 12 -6.53 -4.09 -7.79
N LEU A 13 -7.39 -3.08 -7.70
CA LEU A 13 -7.25 -1.84 -8.45
C LEU A 13 -7.14 -0.67 -7.49
N LEU A 14 -6.02 0.01 -7.53
CA LEU A 14 -5.80 1.20 -6.71
C LEU A 14 -5.97 2.44 -7.56
N ASP A 15 -7.02 3.20 -7.28
CA ASP A 15 -7.31 4.43 -8.01
C ASP A 15 -6.50 5.58 -7.42
N LEU A 16 -5.58 6.12 -8.22
CA LEU A 16 -4.68 7.18 -7.76
C LEU A 16 -5.36 8.55 -7.70
N ASN A 17 -6.49 8.70 -8.37
CA ASN A 17 -7.25 9.96 -8.31
C ASN A 17 -8.15 10.00 -7.08
N ASP A 18 -8.88 8.93 -6.83
CA ASP A 18 -9.85 8.86 -5.74
C ASP A 18 -9.24 8.33 -4.44
N HIS A 19 -8.01 7.81 -4.49
CA HIS A 19 -7.35 7.19 -3.35
C HIS A 19 -8.16 6.02 -2.78
N THR A 20 -8.76 5.24 -3.66
CA THR A 20 -9.56 4.09 -3.26
C THR A 20 -8.96 2.80 -3.81
N LEU A 21 -9.17 1.73 -3.07
CA LEU A 21 -8.77 0.41 -3.49
C LEU A 21 -10.03 -0.40 -3.78
N SER A 22 -10.05 -1.08 -4.92
CA SER A 22 -11.17 -1.95 -5.28
C SER A 22 -10.67 -3.36 -5.52
N PHE A 23 -11.42 -4.33 -5.05
CA PHE A 23 -11.11 -5.73 -5.31
C PHE A 23 -12.41 -6.50 -5.39
N ASN A 24 -12.54 -7.28 -6.45
CA ASN A 24 -13.71 -8.14 -6.65
C ASN A 24 -15.02 -7.36 -6.67
N GLY A 25 -14.99 -6.12 -7.15
CA GLY A 25 -16.16 -5.27 -7.21
C GLY A 25 -16.51 -4.52 -5.93
N GLU A 26 -15.70 -4.69 -4.90
CA GLU A 26 -15.90 -4.01 -3.63
C GLU A 26 -14.83 -2.94 -3.40
N ASP A 27 -15.27 -1.81 -2.87
CA ASP A 27 -14.34 -0.74 -2.52
C ASP A 27 -13.82 -0.96 -1.10
N ILE A 28 -12.51 -0.84 -0.95
CA ILE A 28 -11.85 -0.97 0.34
C ILE A 28 -11.40 0.42 0.76
N PRO A 29 -11.97 1.00 1.82
CA PRO A 29 -11.58 2.34 2.25
C PRO A 29 -10.15 2.34 2.82
N LEU A 30 -9.37 3.32 2.40
CA LEU A 30 -8.00 3.48 2.88
C LEU A 30 -7.83 4.83 3.54
N THR A 31 -7.07 4.87 4.62
CA THR A 31 -6.61 6.14 5.16
C THR A 31 -5.54 6.71 4.23
N LYS A 32 -5.22 7.99 4.41
CA LYS A 32 -4.21 8.66 3.61
C LYS A 32 -2.86 7.94 3.69
N ASN A 33 -2.48 7.52 4.89
CA ASN A 33 -1.21 6.80 5.08
C ASN A 33 -1.24 5.42 4.43
N GLU A 34 -2.35 4.70 4.59
CA GLU A 34 -2.51 3.39 3.96
C GLU A 34 -2.42 3.48 2.44
N TYR A 35 -3.09 4.48 1.87
CA TYR A 35 -3.04 4.71 0.44
C TYR A 35 -1.60 4.98 -0.03
N ARG A 36 -0.88 5.84 0.68
CA ARG A 36 0.49 6.17 0.28
C ARG A 36 1.42 4.97 0.35
N ILE A 37 1.30 4.18 1.41
CA ILE A 37 2.10 2.96 1.54
C ILE A 37 1.79 2.01 0.40
N LEU A 38 0.51 1.75 0.17
CA LEU A 38 0.10 0.80 -0.85
C LEU A 38 0.50 1.26 -2.25
N SER A 39 0.31 2.54 -2.57
CA SER A 39 0.71 3.04 -3.87
C SER A 39 2.20 2.92 -4.10
N CYS A 40 3.00 3.22 -3.08
CA CYS A 40 4.45 3.09 -3.19
C CYS A 40 4.87 1.65 -3.46
N LEU A 41 4.27 0.70 -2.74
CA LEU A 41 4.59 -0.72 -2.93
C LEU A 41 4.10 -1.23 -4.28
N MET A 42 2.93 -0.82 -4.71
CA MET A 42 2.38 -1.27 -6.00
C MET A 42 3.12 -0.68 -7.19
N GLU A 43 3.60 0.54 -7.09
CA GLU A 43 4.42 1.15 -8.14
C GLU A 43 5.72 0.38 -8.35
N GLN A 44 6.20 -0.27 -7.31
CA GLN A 44 7.48 -0.99 -7.33
C GLN A 44 7.32 -2.47 -7.04
N LYS A 45 6.31 -3.07 -7.62
CA LYS A 45 6.06 -4.50 -7.45
C LYS A 45 7.32 -5.31 -7.72
N GLY A 46 7.55 -6.30 -6.87
CA GLY A 46 8.70 -7.17 -7.00
C GLY A 46 9.98 -6.62 -6.37
N LYS A 47 9.94 -5.39 -5.87
CA LYS A 47 11.10 -4.78 -5.22
C LYS A 47 10.82 -4.51 -3.76
N VAL A 48 11.80 -4.76 -2.93
CA VAL A 48 11.70 -4.45 -1.50
C VAL A 48 11.85 -2.95 -1.31
N ILE A 49 10.90 -2.35 -0.62
CA ILE A 49 10.95 -0.94 -0.26
C ILE A 49 11.34 -0.85 1.21
N SER A 50 12.41 -0.12 1.50
CA SER A 50 12.89 0.02 2.87
C SER A 50 11.87 0.77 3.72
N ARG A 51 11.91 0.50 5.03
CA ARG A 51 11.03 1.22 5.96
C ARG A 51 11.30 2.71 5.92
N GLU A 52 12.56 3.09 5.79
CA GLU A 52 12.93 4.49 5.71
C GLU A 52 12.28 5.17 4.49
N LYS A 53 12.28 4.50 3.36
CA LYS A 53 11.67 5.04 2.16
C LYS A 53 10.17 5.22 2.32
N LEU A 54 9.52 4.26 2.94
CA LEU A 54 8.09 4.37 3.21
C LEU A 54 7.79 5.51 4.18
N MET A 55 8.61 5.68 5.20
CA MET A 55 8.45 6.78 6.13
C MET A 55 8.64 8.13 5.45
N GLU A 56 9.60 8.24 4.54
CA GLU A 56 9.80 9.47 3.76
C GLU A 56 8.57 9.82 2.94
N ARG A 57 7.94 8.81 2.34
CA ARG A 57 6.72 9.03 1.57
C ARG A 57 5.58 9.55 2.45
N LEU A 58 5.51 9.06 3.68
CA LEU A 58 4.50 9.53 4.62
C LEU A 58 4.79 10.93 5.15
N TRP A 59 6.05 11.30 5.27
CA TRP A 59 6.43 12.64 5.69
C TRP A 59 5.97 13.71 4.72
N GLU A 60 5.82 13.39 3.46
CA GLU A 60 5.34 14.35 2.47
C GLU A 60 3.94 14.87 2.79
N THR A 61 3.27 14.29 3.79
CA THR A 61 1.94 14.70 4.21
C THR A 61 1.94 15.57 5.47
N ASP A 62 3.05 16.22 5.78
CA ASP A 62 3.19 17.17 6.89
C ASP A 62 3.20 16.56 8.28
N GLN A 63 3.30 15.26 8.43
CA GLN A 63 3.32 14.65 9.74
C GLN A 63 4.55 13.77 9.92
N PHE A 64 5.18 13.92 11.06
CA PHE A 64 6.27 13.04 11.44
C PHE A 64 5.73 11.62 11.59
N VAL A 65 6.40 10.68 10.96
CA VAL A 65 6.04 9.27 11.02
C VAL A 65 7.24 8.48 11.51
N ASP A 66 7.08 7.82 12.66
CA ASP A 66 8.11 6.93 13.18
C ASP A 66 7.84 5.49 12.71
N GLU A 67 8.75 4.57 13.07
CA GLU A 67 8.59 3.17 12.68
C GLU A 67 7.32 2.55 13.26
N ASN A 68 6.94 2.96 14.45
CA ASN A 68 5.74 2.45 15.09
C ASN A 68 4.50 2.80 14.28
N THR A 69 4.41 4.04 13.85
CA THR A 69 3.29 4.49 13.01
C THR A 69 3.26 3.73 11.69
N LEU A 70 4.42 3.53 11.08
CA LEU A 70 4.51 2.75 9.85
C LEU A 70 4.00 1.34 10.07
N THR A 71 4.47 0.67 11.12
CA THR A 71 4.09 -0.71 11.41
C THR A 71 2.58 -0.83 11.65
N VAL A 72 2.01 0.09 12.41
CA VAL A 72 0.56 0.10 12.67
C VAL A 72 -0.22 0.24 11.36
N ASN A 73 0.20 1.14 10.49
CA ASN A 73 -0.49 1.34 9.22
C ASN A 73 -0.35 0.14 8.29
N ILE A 74 0.82 -0.49 8.26
CA ILE A 74 1.04 -1.70 7.47
C ILE A 74 0.12 -2.82 7.97
N ASN A 75 0.03 -3.01 9.29
CA ASN A 75 -0.82 -4.06 9.85
C ASN A 75 -2.30 -3.82 9.57
N ARG A 76 -2.74 -2.58 9.66
CA ARG A 76 -4.13 -2.23 9.33
C ARG A 76 -4.42 -2.49 7.85
N LEU A 77 -3.49 -2.12 6.99
CA LEU A 77 -3.62 -2.32 5.56
C LEU A 77 -3.70 -3.81 5.23
N ARG A 78 -2.81 -4.60 5.82
CA ARG A 78 -2.83 -6.06 5.64
C ARG A 78 -4.16 -6.66 6.06
N LYS A 79 -4.67 -6.23 7.20
CA LYS A 79 -5.94 -6.74 7.70
C LYS A 79 -7.08 -6.44 6.75
N LYS A 80 -7.10 -5.23 6.20
CA LYS A 80 -8.11 -4.86 5.20
C LYS A 80 -8.00 -5.72 3.96
N LEU A 81 -6.78 -5.96 3.49
CA LEU A 81 -6.54 -6.78 2.32
C LEU A 81 -6.93 -8.23 2.57
N ASP A 82 -6.56 -8.78 3.72
CA ASP A 82 -6.91 -10.15 4.08
C ASP A 82 -8.42 -10.33 4.14
N ASN A 83 -9.13 -9.38 4.73
CA ASN A 83 -10.58 -9.43 4.85
C ASN A 83 -11.26 -9.38 3.49
N ALA A 84 -10.63 -8.75 2.51
CA ALA A 84 -11.16 -8.66 1.16
C ALA A 84 -10.83 -9.89 0.32
N GLY A 85 -9.94 -10.74 0.80
CA GLY A 85 -9.51 -11.94 0.07
C GLY A 85 -8.12 -11.84 -0.54
N LEU A 86 -7.44 -10.71 -0.37
CA LEU A 86 -6.07 -10.52 -0.88
C LEU A 86 -5.06 -10.97 0.17
N ILE A 87 -5.00 -12.26 0.40
CA ILE A 87 -4.13 -12.84 1.42
C ILE A 87 -2.68 -12.80 0.94
N HIS A 88 -1.77 -12.46 1.84
CA HIS A 88 -0.34 -12.35 1.54
C HIS A 88 -0.01 -11.33 0.45
N PHE A 89 -0.79 -10.28 0.37
CA PHE A 89 -0.57 -9.24 -0.64
C PHE A 89 0.72 -8.47 -0.37
N ILE A 90 0.98 -8.16 0.90
CA ILE A 90 2.20 -7.47 1.31
C ILE A 90 3.10 -8.44 2.07
N THR A 91 4.34 -8.58 1.62
CA THR A 91 5.32 -9.45 2.26
C THR A 91 6.28 -8.61 3.10
N THR A 92 6.54 -9.07 4.31
CA THR A 92 7.53 -8.42 5.18
C THR A 92 8.89 -9.05 4.93
N LYS A 93 9.90 -8.22 4.66
CA LYS A 93 11.30 -8.66 4.64
C LYS A 93 11.95 -8.16 5.92
N PHE A 94 12.10 -9.05 6.88
CA PHE A 94 12.61 -8.69 8.20
C PHE A 94 13.99 -8.03 8.09
N GLY A 95 14.12 -6.92 8.78
CA GLY A 95 15.36 -6.16 8.77
C GLY A 95 15.58 -5.29 7.55
N VAL A 96 14.72 -5.37 6.53
CA VAL A 96 14.86 -4.61 5.29
C VAL A 96 13.65 -3.72 5.05
N GLY A 97 12.47 -4.30 4.88
CA GLY A 97 11.29 -3.51 4.57
C GLY A 97 10.13 -4.37 4.14
N TYR A 98 9.37 -3.89 3.17
CA TYR A 98 8.16 -4.55 2.69
C TYR A 98 8.15 -4.59 1.18
N LEU A 99 7.40 -5.54 0.62
CA LEU A 99 7.24 -5.61 -0.82
C LEU A 99 5.90 -6.23 -1.19
N ILE A 100 5.48 -5.95 -2.42
CA ILE A 100 4.38 -6.67 -3.06
C ILE A 100 5.02 -7.55 -4.11
N GLU A 101 4.85 -8.84 -4.00
CA GLU A 101 5.42 -9.78 -4.97
C GLU A 101 4.69 -9.66 -6.30
N SER A 102 5.47 -9.64 -7.34
CA SER A 102 4.92 -9.53 -8.70
C SER A 102 4.34 -10.85 -9.21
#